data_fbcd3d91d62ac39fdd81bd3c9a81641a
#
_entry.id   fbcd3d91d62ac39fdd81bd3c9a81641a
#
_cell.length_a   1.000
_cell.length_b   1.000
_cell.length_c   1.000
_cell.angle_alpha   90.00
_cell.angle_beta   90.00
_cell.angle_gamma   90.00
#
_symmetry.space_group_name_H-M   'P 1'
#
loop_
_entity.id
_entity.type
_entity.pdbx_description
1 polymer ?
#
loop_
_entity_poly.entity_id
_entity_poly.type
_entity_poly.pdbx_seq_one_letter_code
_entity_poly.pdbx_strand_id
1 'polypeptide(L)'
;MDTLLEKFAKLGCDNAPGQEGRQRAAALELRGERLTGTPVDFSHGDVDAHPPIPGTLADFVAGVDKIGGRQAYTQYRGGAGTRADLAQKLSAFTGAAIDPDQEIILTPGTQGGLFLAIGANMVPGDKVAIVEPDYFANRKLVEFFGGELVPVQMDYFGAQDQGRAGLDLEQLEQAFQSGVKLFLFSTPNNPTGVIYSREEIETIAALAGKYGATLIVDELYSRQVFD
;
A
#
# COMPACT_ATOMS: atom_id res chain seq x y z
N MET A 1 17.57 10.29 -22.78
CA MET A 1 16.14 10.39 -22.38
C MET A 1 15.48 9.13 -22.89
N ASP A 2 15.09 8.23 -22.02
CA ASP A 2 14.41 7.00 -22.42
C ASP A 2 13.11 7.36 -23.16
N THR A 3 12.80 6.66 -24.22
CA THR A 3 11.52 6.84 -24.91
C THR A 3 10.38 6.42 -23.98
N LEU A 4 9.14 6.88 -24.26
CA LEU A 4 7.98 6.43 -23.48
C LEU A 4 7.80 4.91 -23.52
N LEU A 5 8.14 4.28 -24.64
CA LEU A 5 8.08 2.82 -24.78
C LEU A 5 9.11 2.12 -23.89
N GLU A 6 10.34 2.63 -23.80
CA GLU A 6 11.36 2.11 -22.89
C GLU A 6 10.94 2.26 -21.43
N LYS A 7 10.33 3.40 -21.07
CA LYS A 7 9.78 3.62 -19.73
C LYS A 7 8.70 2.58 -19.39
N PHE A 8 7.75 2.33 -20.28
CA PHE A 8 6.68 1.36 -20.04
C PHE A 8 7.20 -0.08 -20.03
N ALA A 9 8.16 -0.42 -20.87
CA ALA A 9 8.82 -1.73 -20.86
C ALA A 9 9.56 -1.97 -19.55
N LYS A 10 10.30 -0.97 -19.06
CA LYS A 10 11.00 -1.02 -17.77
C LYS A 10 10.03 -1.21 -16.59
N LEU A 11 8.88 -0.54 -16.62
CA LEU A 11 7.85 -0.68 -15.60
C LEU A 11 7.15 -2.05 -15.62
N GLY A 12 7.27 -2.81 -16.73
CA GLY A 12 6.60 -4.11 -16.87
C GLY A 12 5.08 -3.99 -16.73
N CYS A 13 4.47 -2.95 -17.34
CA CYS A 13 3.06 -2.66 -17.18
C CYS A 13 2.15 -3.78 -17.73
N ASP A 14 2.64 -4.56 -18.70
CA ASP A 14 1.91 -5.67 -19.32
C ASP A 14 1.90 -6.95 -18.44
N ASN A 15 2.68 -6.97 -17.37
CA ASN A 15 2.89 -8.13 -16.51
C ASN A 15 2.46 -7.86 -15.06
N ALA A 16 1.44 -7.04 -14.84
CA ALA A 16 0.93 -6.80 -13.50
C ALA A 16 0.30 -8.09 -12.95
N PRO A 17 0.73 -8.57 -11.78
CA PRO A 17 0.15 -9.75 -11.14
C PRO A 17 -1.36 -9.60 -11.00
N GLY A 18 -2.10 -10.67 -11.28
CA GLY A 18 -3.55 -10.69 -11.16
C GLY A 18 -4.33 -10.03 -12.30
N GLN A 19 -3.67 -9.43 -13.27
CA GLN A 19 -4.32 -8.90 -14.50
C GLN A 19 -4.23 -9.86 -15.69
N GLU A 20 -3.58 -10.97 -15.52
CA GLU A 20 -3.57 -12.03 -16.52
C GLU A 20 -4.98 -12.60 -16.62
N GLY A 21 -5.60 -12.35 -17.78
CA GLY A 21 -7.00 -12.74 -17.98
C GLY A 21 -7.23 -14.22 -17.68
N ARG A 22 -8.39 -14.55 -17.11
CA ARG A 22 -8.86 -15.91 -16.78
C ARG A 22 -8.64 -16.94 -17.90
N GLN A 23 -8.41 -16.48 -19.13
CA GLN A 23 -8.09 -17.33 -20.28
C GLN A 23 -6.72 -18.03 -20.19
N ARG A 24 -5.73 -17.43 -19.50
CA ARG A 24 -4.43 -18.09 -19.28
C ARG A 24 -4.49 -19.19 -18.22
N ALA A 25 -5.28 -19.00 -17.17
CA ALA A 25 -5.50 -20.04 -16.17
C ALA A 25 -6.16 -21.29 -16.75
N ALA A 26 -7.08 -21.11 -17.71
CA ALA A 26 -7.70 -22.23 -18.44
C ALA A 26 -6.75 -22.96 -19.41
N ALA A 27 -5.65 -22.32 -19.83
CA ALA A 27 -4.63 -22.88 -20.71
C ALA A 27 -3.45 -23.54 -19.95
N LEU A 28 -3.41 -23.46 -18.62
CA LEU A 28 -2.52 -24.25 -17.80
C LEU A 28 -3.00 -25.72 -17.83
N GLU A 29 -2.53 -26.46 -18.83
CA GLU A 29 -2.59 -27.92 -18.79
C GLU A 29 -1.73 -28.41 -17.63
N LEU A 30 -2.34 -28.54 -16.46
CA LEU A 30 -1.76 -29.31 -15.39
C LEU A 30 -1.58 -30.74 -15.90
N ARG A 31 -0.34 -31.12 -16.17
CA ARG A 31 0.02 -32.49 -16.50
C ARG A 31 -0.24 -33.35 -15.27
N GLY A 32 -1.37 -34.01 -15.21
CA GLY A 32 -1.75 -34.86 -14.10
C GLY A 32 -3.15 -35.37 -14.23
N GLU A 33 -3.56 -36.23 -13.31
CA GLU A 33 -4.92 -36.72 -13.22
C GLU A 33 -5.90 -35.59 -13.01
N ARG A 34 -7.08 -35.68 -13.64
CA ARG A 34 -8.13 -34.68 -13.52
C ARG A 34 -8.52 -34.56 -12.05
N LEU A 35 -8.20 -33.41 -11.44
CA LEU A 35 -8.58 -33.12 -10.08
C LEU A 35 -10.11 -33.14 -9.96
N THR A 36 -10.63 -33.88 -9.00
CA THR A 36 -12.05 -33.89 -8.68
C THR A 36 -12.31 -32.87 -7.58
N GLY A 37 -13.35 -32.07 -7.74
CA GLY A 37 -13.72 -31.04 -6.77
C GLY A 37 -14.21 -29.76 -7.44
N THR A 38 -14.54 -28.78 -6.62
CA THR A 38 -14.89 -27.45 -7.10
C THR A 38 -13.60 -26.66 -7.34
N PRO A 39 -13.41 -26.09 -8.54
CA PRO A 39 -12.26 -25.21 -8.78
C PRO A 39 -12.27 -24.03 -7.81
N VAL A 40 -11.14 -23.76 -7.18
CA VAL A 40 -10.93 -22.61 -6.31
C VAL A 40 -9.81 -21.78 -6.89
N ASP A 41 -10.07 -20.50 -7.13
CA ASP A 41 -9.09 -19.56 -7.63
C ASP A 41 -8.34 -18.91 -6.47
N PHE A 42 -7.05 -19.19 -6.36
CA PHE A 42 -6.15 -18.58 -5.37
C PHE A 42 -5.27 -17.48 -5.98
N SER A 43 -5.53 -17.06 -7.22
CA SER A 43 -4.69 -16.08 -7.93
C SER A 43 -4.93 -14.64 -7.49
N HIS A 44 -6.04 -14.37 -6.83
CA HIS A 44 -6.46 -13.03 -6.40
C HIS A 44 -6.97 -13.03 -4.96
N GLY A 45 -6.71 -11.94 -4.24
CA GLY A 45 -7.32 -11.63 -2.96
C GLY A 45 -8.59 -10.78 -3.10
N ASP A 46 -9.46 -11.13 -4.06
CA ASP A 46 -10.69 -10.37 -4.31
C ASP A 46 -11.68 -10.52 -3.17
N VAL A 47 -12.27 -9.41 -2.76
CA VAL A 47 -13.30 -9.35 -1.71
C VAL A 47 -14.72 -9.27 -2.26
N ASP A 48 -14.94 -9.67 -3.50
CA ASP A 48 -16.25 -9.67 -4.17
C ASP A 48 -17.19 -10.79 -3.66
N ALA A 49 -16.67 -11.68 -2.82
CA ALA A 49 -17.43 -12.77 -2.22
C ALA A 49 -18.51 -12.31 -1.22
N HIS A 50 -18.45 -11.06 -0.77
CA HIS A 50 -19.35 -10.54 0.25
C HIS A 50 -20.28 -9.47 -0.31
N PRO A 51 -21.58 -9.52 0.04
CA PRO A 51 -22.50 -8.47 -0.35
C PRO A 51 -22.11 -7.14 0.32
N PRO A 52 -22.44 -5.99 -0.29
CA PRO A 52 -22.24 -4.69 0.34
C PRO A 52 -22.93 -4.64 1.72
N ILE A 53 -22.41 -3.80 2.62
CA ILE A 53 -23.02 -3.56 3.92
C ILE A 53 -24.49 -3.13 3.70
N PRO A 54 -25.47 -3.75 4.40
CA PRO A 54 -26.87 -3.38 4.27
C PRO A 54 -27.10 -1.88 4.46
N GLY A 55 -27.88 -1.27 3.58
CA GLY A 55 -28.17 0.17 3.63
C GLY A 55 -27.24 1.05 2.78
N THR A 56 -26.07 0.59 2.38
CA THR A 56 -25.07 1.39 1.61
C THR A 56 -25.67 2.07 0.39
N LEU A 57 -26.48 1.37 -0.41
CA LEU A 57 -27.09 1.96 -1.60
C LEU A 57 -28.13 3.03 -1.24
N ALA A 58 -28.95 2.79 -0.22
CA ALA A 58 -29.95 3.75 0.25
C ALA A 58 -29.29 5.03 0.77
N ASP A 59 -28.21 4.90 1.54
CA ASP A 59 -27.44 6.04 2.07
C ASP A 59 -26.76 6.82 0.94
N PHE A 60 -26.23 6.13 -0.07
CA PHE A 60 -25.66 6.77 -1.24
C PHE A 60 -26.71 7.60 -2.01
N VAL A 61 -27.88 7.02 -2.28
CA VAL A 61 -28.99 7.70 -2.96
C VAL A 61 -29.45 8.91 -2.14
N ALA A 62 -29.68 8.73 -0.84
CA ALA A 62 -30.07 9.82 0.06
C ALA A 62 -29.02 10.95 0.09
N GLY A 63 -27.74 10.61 0.02
CA GLY A 63 -26.65 11.58 -0.09
C GLY A 63 -26.72 12.38 -1.38
N VAL A 64 -26.94 11.72 -2.51
CA VAL A 64 -27.11 12.36 -3.82
C VAL A 64 -28.34 13.27 -3.83
N ASP A 65 -29.49 12.81 -3.31
CA ASP A 65 -30.71 13.60 -3.25
C ASP A 65 -30.58 14.85 -2.36
N LYS A 66 -29.85 14.72 -1.24
CA LYS A 66 -29.62 15.81 -0.30
C LYS A 66 -28.68 16.89 -0.86
N ILE A 67 -27.62 16.50 -1.55
CA ILE A 67 -26.57 17.40 -1.99
C ILE A 67 -26.77 17.78 -3.46
N GLY A 68 -27.26 16.84 -4.27
CA GLY A 68 -27.52 17.00 -5.69
C GLY A 68 -26.27 17.41 -6.48
N GLY A 69 -26.50 17.99 -7.65
CA GLY A 69 -25.41 18.51 -8.51
C GLY A 69 -24.73 19.78 -7.99
N ARG A 70 -25.11 20.27 -6.80
CA ARG A 70 -24.53 21.50 -6.23
C ARG A 70 -23.07 21.34 -5.81
N GLN A 71 -22.59 20.10 -5.69
CA GLN A 71 -21.18 19.80 -5.36
C GLN A 71 -20.51 19.07 -6.49
N ALA A 72 -20.53 19.66 -7.68
CA ALA A 72 -19.68 19.19 -8.78
C ALA A 72 -18.18 19.22 -8.42
N TYR A 73 -17.80 20.11 -7.47
CA TYR A 73 -16.45 20.23 -6.94
C TYR A 73 -16.47 20.16 -5.41
N THR A 74 -15.69 19.24 -4.85
CA THR A 74 -15.39 19.22 -3.41
C THR A 74 -14.08 19.97 -3.13
N GLN A 75 -13.77 20.23 -1.86
CA GLN A 75 -12.45 20.68 -1.47
C GLN A 75 -11.39 19.69 -1.94
N TYR A 76 -10.22 20.15 -2.39
CA TYR A 76 -9.16 19.29 -2.92
C TYR A 76 -8.66 18.23 -1.92
N ARG A 77 -8.75 18.50 -0.62
CA ARG A 77 -8.43 17.55 0.43
C ARG A 77 -9.57 16.58 0.76
N GLY A 78 -10.72 16.73 0.12
CA GLY A 78 -11.96 16.04 0.49
C GLY A 78 -12.86 16.90 1.40
N GLY A 79 -14.13 16.52 1.53
CA GLY A 79 -15.12 17.25 2.32
C GLY A 79 -14.72 17.38 3.79
N ALA A 80 -14.84 18.57 4.37
CA ALA A 80 -14.43 18.86 5.75
C ALA A 80 -15.14 17.96 6.78
N GLY A 81 -16.45 17.70 6.59
CA GLY A 81 -17.20 16.81 7.47
C GLY A 81 -16.67 15.37 7.46
N THR A 82 -16.33 14.85 6.28
CA THR A 82 -15.77 13.50 6.14
C THR A 82 -14.38 13.42 6.79
N ARG A 83 -13.54 14.45 6.60
CA ARG A 83 -12.21 14.48 7.23
C ARG A 83 -12.31 14.56 8.75
N ALA A 84 -13.26 15.35 9.29
CA ALA A 84 -13.48 15.46 10.73
C ALA A 84 -13.93 14.11 11.34
N ASP A 85 -14.86 13.41 10.69
CA ASP A 85 -15.30 12.08 11.11
C ASP A 85 -14.17 11.05 11.07
N LEU A 86 -13.36 11.05 10.02
CA LEU A 86 -12.17 10.20 9.91
C LEU A 86 -11.13 10.53 10.96
N ALA A 87 -10.84 11.81 11.22
CA ALA A 87 -9.90 12.22 12.26
C ALA A 87 -10.32 11.71 13.63
N GLN A 88 -11.62 11.80 13.97
CA GLN A 88 -12.14 11.27 15.22
C GLN A 88 -11.96 9.75 15.33
N LYS A 89 -12.28 9.01 14.27
CA LYS A 89 -12.17 7.55 14.24
C LYS A 89 -10.71 7.08 14.29
N LEU A 90 -9.83 7.75 13.55
CA LEU A 90 -8.40 7.45 13.57
C LEU A 90 -7.77 7.81 14.91
N SER A 91 -8.13 8.96 15.51
CA SER A 91 -7.65 9.31 16.85
C SER A 91 -8.05 8.27 17.90
N ALA A 92 -9.29 7.77 17.83
CA ALA A 92 -9.75 6.71 18.72
C ALA A 92 -9.02 5.38 18.51
N PHE A 93 -8.64 5.07 17.27
CA PHE A 93 -7.93 3.85 16.91
C PHE A 93 -6.45 3.89 17.28
N THR A 94 -5.78 5.02 17.00
CA THR A 94 -4.32 5.16 17.19
C THR A 94 -3.94 5.64 18.59
N GLY A 95 -4.88 6.26 19.31
CA GLY A 95 -4.61 6.96 20.56
C GLY A 95 -3.91 8.32 20.41
N ALA A 96 -3.68 8.77 19.16
CA ALA A 96 -3.07 10.06 18.86
C ALA A 96 -4.15 11.07 18.39
N ALA A 97 -3.99 12.34 18.79
CA ALA A 97 -4.85 13.40 18.27
C ALA A 97 -4.50 13.67 16.80
N ILE A 98 -5.51 13.66 15.92
CA ILE A 98 -5.33 13.88 14.48
C ILE A 98 -6.12 15.13 14.06
N ASP A 99 -5.41 16.08 13.44
CA ASP A 99 -6.00 17.31 12.90
C ASP A 99 -6.62 17.03 11.52
N PRO A 100 -7.96 17.17 11.36
CA PRO A 100 -8.62 16.91 10.08
C PRO A 100 -8.17 17.84 8.96
N ASP A 101 -7.67 19.03 9.27
CA ASP A 101 -7.31 20.04 8.28
C ASP A 101 -5.82 19.99 7.90
N GLN A 102 -4.96 19.45 8.75
CA GLN A 102 -3.53 19.37 8.48
C GLN A 102 -3.05 17.96 8.13
N GLU A 103 -3.71 16.91 8.66
CA GLU A 103 -3.20 15.55 8.63
C GLU A 103 -4.07 14.58 7.83
N ILE A 104 -5.21 15.03 7.28
CA ILE A 104 -6.08 14.17 6.46
C ILE A 104 -6.27 14.74 5.04
N ILE A 105 -6.04 13.87 4.07
CA ILE A 105 -6.40 14.09 2.67
C ILE A 105 -7.12 12.84 2.14
N LEU A 106 -8.22 13.03 1.45
CA LEU A 106 -8.95 11.95 0.78
C LEU A 106 -8.41 11.77 -0.64
N THR A 107 -8.13 10.55 -0.99
CA THR A 107 -7.58 10.17 -2.29
C THR A 107 -8.44 9.11 -2.97
N PRO A 108 -8.38 8.97 -4.30
CA PRO A 108 -9.08 7.89 -5.00
C PRO A 108 -8.37 6.54 -4.74
N GLY A 109 -8.69 5.95 -3.60
CA GLY A 109 -8.11 4.70 -3.10
C GLY A 109 -6.67 4.86 -2.59
N THR A 110 -6.14 3.78 -1.98
CA THR A 110 -4.78 3.72 -1.44
C THR A 110 -3.73 3.95 -2.53
N GLN A 111 -3.97 3.42 -3.72
CA GLN A 111 -3.07 3.61 -4.87
C GLN A 111 -2.91 5.10 -5.24
N GLY A 112 -4.01 5.87 -5.20
CA GLY A 112 -3.97 7.33 -5.39
C GLY A 112 -3.21 8.03 -4.26
N GLY A 113 -3.36 7.54 -3.03
CA GLY A 113 -2.60 8.01 -1.87
C GLY A 113 -1.10 7.79 -2.02
N LEU A 114 -0.70 6.58 -2.39
CA LEU A 114 0.71 6.23 -2.63
C LEU A 114 1.33 7.06 -3.76
N PHE A 115 0.61 7.23 -4.87
CA PHE A 115 1.06 8.08 -5.99
C PHE A 115 1.37 9.50 -5.51
N LEU A 116 0.46 10.10 -4.75
CA LEU A 116 0.64 11.47 -4.25
C LEU A 116 1.74 11.54 -3.18
N ALA A 117 1.76 10.60 -2.24
CA ALA A 117 2.74 10.59 -1.15
C ALA A 117 4.17 10.39 -1.67
N ILE A 118 4.39 9.43 -2.58
CA ILE A 118 5.70 9.19 -3.18
C ILE A 118 6.11 10.40 -4.03
N GLY A 119 5.23 10.87 -4.93
CA GLY A 119 5.53 11.98 -5.82
C GLY A 119 5.79 13.32 -5.11
N ALA A 120 5.21 13.53 -3.92
CA ALA A 120 5.43 14.73 -3.12
C ALA A 120 6.73 14.69 -2.29
N ASN A 121 7.30 13.51 -2.07
CA ASN A 121 8.45 13.30 -1.19
C ASN A 121 9.73 12.89 -1.91
N MET A 122 9.74 12.84 -3.23
CA MET A 122 10.93 12.49 -4.00
C MET A 122 11.06 13.30 -5.29
N VAL A 123 12.27 13.39 -5.77
CA VAL A 123 12.61 13.88 -7.11
C VAL A 123 13.37 12.80 -7.89
N PRO A 124 13.43 12.88 -9.24
CA PRO A 124 14.22 11.91 -10.02
C PRO A 124 15.67 11.82 -9.55
N GLY A 125 16.15 10.57 -9.36
CA GLY A 125 17.47 10.27 -8.83
C GLY A 125 17.55 10.14 -7.31
N ASP A 126 16.48 10.40 -6.57
CA ASP A 126 16.45 10.10 -5.13
C ASP A 126 16.45 8.58 -4.88
N LYS A 127 17.18 8.18 -3.85
CA LYS A 127 17.19 6.80 -3.37
C LYS A 127 16.02 6.54 -2.44
N VAL A 128 15.27 5.47 -2.72
CA VAL A 128 14.11 5.05 -1.95
C VAL A 128 14.30 3.62 -1.48
N ALA A 129 14.34 3.41 -0.16
CA ALA A 129 14.33 2.07 0.39
C ALA A 129 12.93 1.46 0.29
N ILE A 130 12.89 0.17 -0.06
CA ILE A 130 11.68 -0.61 -0.17
C ILE A 130 11.93 -2.01 0.37
N VAL A 131 10.94 -2.59 1.01
CA VAL A 131 11.03 -3.95 1.54
C VAL A 131 10.94 -4.98 0.40
N GLU A 132 11.66 -6.05 0.52
CA GLU A 132 11.53 -7.22 -0.36
C GLU A 132 11.24 -8.49 0.46
N PRO A 133 10.05 -9.12 0.20
CA PRO A 133 8.99 -8.72 -0.73
C PRO A 133 8.04 -7.64 -0.18
N ASP A 134 7.47 -6.82 -1.07
CA ASP A 134 6.40 -5.87 -0.76
C ASP A 134 5.43 -5.76 -1.96
N TYR A 135 4.39 -4.96 -1.81
CA TYR A 135 3.40 -4.74 -2.84
C TYR A 135 4.05 -4.19 -4.12
N PHE A 136 3.83 -4.88 -5.23
CA PHE A 136 4.53 -4.61 -6.49
C PHE A 136 4.38 -3.17 -7.00
N ALA A 137 3.23 -2.52 -6.73
CA ALA A 137 2.99 -1.17 -7.20
C ALA A 137 3.88 -0.13 -6.51
N ASN A 138 4.32 -0.39 -5.28
CA ASN A 138 5.22 0.50 -4.55
C ASN A 138 6.52 0.70 -5.33
N ARG A 139 7.14 -0.38 -5.75
CA ARG A 139 8.35 -0.35 -6.59
C ARG A 139 8.10 0.38 -7.91
N LYS A 140 7.00 0.04 -8.60
CA LYS A 140 6.66 0.65 -9.89
C LYS A 140 6.43 2.15 -9.79
N LEU A 141 5.84 2.64 -8.71
CA LEU A 141 5.66 4.07 -8.49
C LEU A 141 6.98 4.79 -8.29
N VAL A 142 7.89 4.25 -7.50
CA VAL A 142 9.24 4.82 -7.32
C VAL A 142 9.96 4.92 -8.66
N GLU A 143 9.97 3.84 -9.44
CA GLU A 143 10.58 3.83 -10.78
C GLU A 143 9.87 4.80 -11.74
N PHE A 144 8.53 4.93 -11.65
CA PHE A 144 7.75 5.86 -12.46
C PHE A 144 8.17 7.31 -12.23
N PHE A 145 8.44 7.68 -10.98
CA PHE A 145 8.93 9.00 -10.62
C PHE A 145 10.44 9.19 -10.84
N GLY A 146 11.14 8.16 -11.31
CA GLY A 146 12.56 8.22 -11.62
C GLY A 146 13.47 8.03 -10.41
N GLY A 147 12.97 7.43 -9.33
CA GLY A 147 13.76 7.09 -8.15
C GLY A 147 14.65 5.88 -8.35
N GLU A 148 15.66 5.75 -7.51
CA GLU A 148 16.57 4.59 -7.42
C GLU A 148 16.10 3.70 -6.26
N LEU A 149 15.79 2.43 -6.56
CA LEU A 149 15.35 1.46 -5.56
C LEU A 149 16.55 0.93 -4.76
N VAL A 150 16.40 0.92 -3.45
CA VAL A 150 17.33 0.29 -2.51
C VAL A 150 16.56 -0.78 -1.74
N PRO A 151 16.66 -2.07 -2.12
CA PRO A 151 15.92 -3.13 -1.46
C PRO A 151 16.45 -3.38 -0.04
N VAL A 152 15.52 -3.62 0.89
CA VAL A 152 15.79 -4.07 2.25
C VAL A 152 15.11 -5.43 2.45
N GLN A 153 15.88 -6.42 2.83
CA GLN A 153 15.41 -7.80 2.91
C GLN A 153 14.56 -8.04 4.16
N MET A 154 13.65 -8.99 4.06
CA MET A 154 12.80 -9.44 5.15
C MET A 154 12.90 -10.96 5.29
N ASP A 155 13.34 -11.44 6.45
CA ASP A 155 13.27 -12.87 6.81
C ASP A 155 11.90 -13.20 7.42
N TYR A 156 10.87 -13.14 6.61
CA TYR A 156 9.51 -13.34 7.05
C TYR A 156 9.19 -14.79 7.50
N PHE A 157 9.96 -15.78 7.08
CA PHE A 157 9.80 -17.14 7.57
C PHE A 157 10.43 -17.36 8.95
N GLY A 158 11.66 -16.90 9.14
CA GLY A 158 12.40 -17.13 10.38
C GLY A 158 11.93 -16.25 11.54
N ALA A 159 11.31 -15.11 11.26
CA ALA A 159 10.90 -14.16 12.29
C ALA A 159 9.45 -14.33 12.78
N GLN A 160 8.56 -14.98 12.01
CA GLN A 160 7.15 -15.14 12.37
C GLN A 160 6.93 -15.82 13.72
N ASP A 161 7.64 -16.90 14.01
CA ASP A 161 7.56 -17.61 15.29
C ASP A 161 8.01 -16.75 16.49
N GLN A 162 8.67 -15.64 16.22
CA GLN A 162 9.14 -14.67 17.21
C GLN A 162 8.24 -13.45 17.31
N GLY A 163 7.11 -13.43 16.60
CA GLY A 163 6.19 -12.30 16.56
C GLY A 163 6.78 -11.03 15.94
N ARG A 164 7.68 -11.19 14.98
CA ARG A 164 8.34 -10.10 14.23
C ARG A 164 8.13 -10.23 12.75
N ALA A 165 8.25 -9.12 12.01
CA ALA A 165 8.26 -9.12 10.56
C ALA A 165 9.57 -9.65 9.97
N GLY A 166 10.67 -9.52 10.69
CA GLY A 166 11.98 -9.97 10.27
C GLY A 166 12.68 -9.03 9.29
N LEU A 167 12.38 -7.73 9.34
CA LEU A 167 13.10 -6.74 8.54
C LEU A 167 14.58 -6.71 8.94
N ASP A 168 15.47 -6.68 7.96
CA ASP A 168 16.89 -6.45 8.18
C ASP A 168 17.15 -4.98 8.53
N LEU A 169 17.12 -4.69 9.83
CA LEU A 169 17.29 -3.33 10.36
C LEU A 169 18.71 -2.81 10.17
N GLU A 170 19.73 -3.68 10.10
CA GLU A 170 21.10 -3.27 9.80
C GLU A 170 21.22 -2.83 8.34
N GLN A 171 20.62 -3.58 7.43
CA GLN A 171 20.55 -3.22 6.02
C GLN A 171 19.77 -1.91 5.82
N LEU A 172 18.67 -1.70 6.58
CA LEU A 172 17.91 -0.45 6.55
C LEU A 172 18.78 0.73 7.02
N GLU A 173 19.54 0.57 8.10
CA GLU A 173 20.46 1.62 8.56
C GLU A 173 21.54 1.93 7.51
N GLN A 174 22.12 0.91 6.90
CA GLN A 174 23.09 1.08 5.80
C GLN A 174 22.46 1.80 4.60
N ALA A 175 21.20 1.50 4.27
CA ALA A 175 20.47 2.21 3.23
C ALA A 175 20.37 3.70 3.55
N PHE A 176 19.96 4.08 4.75
CA PHE A 176 19.92 5.48 5.17
C PHE A 176 21.29 6.15 5.16
N GLN A 177 22.35 5.45 5.61
CA GLN A 177 23.73 5.93 5.51
C GLN A 177 24.16 6.20 4.06
N SER A 178 23.65 5.43 3.12
CA SER A 178 23.93 5.60 1.68
C SER A 178 23.20 6.79 1.04
N GLY A 179 22.39 7.51 1.82
CA GLY A 179 21.64 8.68 1.36
C GLY A 179 20.21 8.40 0.92
N VAL A 180 19.61 7.28 1.32
CA VAL A 180 18.17 7.05 1.16
C VAL A 180 17.40 8.12 1.93
N LYS A 181 16.43 8.75 1.25
CA LYS A 181 15.60 9.83 1.82
C LYS A 181 14.18 9.39 2.14
N LEU A 182 13.75 8.27 1.59
CA LEU A 182 12.41 7.76 1.73
C LEU A 182 12.46 6.26 1.97
N PHE A 183 11.74 5.77 2.98
CA PHE A 183 11.49 4.34 3.19
C PHE A 183 10.01 4.07 3.08
N LEU A 184 9.65 3.14 2.21
CA LEU A 184 8.28 2.75 1.91
C LEU A 184 8.09 1.28 2.27
N PHE A 185 7.07 0.96 3.08
CA PHE A 185 6.71 -0.40 3.45
C PHE A 185 5.23 -0.52 3.79
N SER A 186 4.70 -1.74 3.73
CA SER A 186 3.32 -2.06 4.11
C SER A 186 3.25 -2.84 5.42
N THR A 187 2.21 -2.54 6.25
CA THR A 187 1.93 -3.29 7.48
C THR A 187 0.44 -3.33 7.78
N PRO A 188 -0.20 -4.52 7.86
CA PRO A 188 0.34 -5.85 7.49
C PRO A 188 0.90 -5.87 6.08
N ASN A 189 2.02 -6.59 5.89
CA ASN A 189 2.71 -6.61 4.60
C ASN A 189 1.92 -7.37 3.54
N ASN A 190 1.84 -6.83 2.34
CA ASN A 190 1.40 -7.54 1.14
C ASN A 190 2.64 -7.85 0.28
N PRO A 191 3.03 -9.12 0.05
CA PRO A 191 2.17 -10.31 0.06
C PRO A 191 2.32 -11.23 1.29
N THR A 192 3.22 -10.97 2.23
CA THR A 192 3.59 -11.96 3.26
C THR A 192 2.59 -12.07 4.42
N GLY A 193 1.78 -11.04 4.64
CA GLY A 193 0.83 -10.97 5.75
C GLY A 193 1.48 -10.70 7.13
N VAL A 194 2.81 -10.54 7.19
CA VAL A 194 3.48 -10.28 8.45
C VAL A 194 3.18 -8.89 9.00
N ILE A 195 3.20 -8.79 10.31
CA ILE A 195 2.99 -7.55 11.07
C ILE A 195 4.29 -7.22 11.79
N TYR A 196 4.71 -5.97 11.68
CA TYR A 196 5.90 -5.50 12.39
C TYR A 196 5.65 -5.45 13.89
N SER A 197 6.61 -5.92 14.67
CA SER A 197 6.58 -5.74 16.12
C SER A 197 6.72 -4.25 16.49
N ARG A 198 6.28 -3.91 17.71
CA ARG A 198 6.48 -2.55 18.24
C ARG A 198 7.95 -2.13 18.21
N GLU A 199 8.84 -3.03 18.59
CA GLU A 199 10.28 -2.77 18.63
C GLU A 199 10.85 -2.49 17.23
N GLU A 200 10.41 -3.24 16.20
CA GLU A 200 10.80 -2.98 14.81
C GLU A 200 10.32 -1.59 14.35
N ILE A 201 9.06 -1.24 14.62
CA ILE A 201 8.51 0.08 14.25
C ILE A 201 9.23 1.22 14.97
N GLU A 202 9.49 1.09 16.28
CA GLU A 202 10.22 2.09 17.06
C GLU A 202 11.66 2.26 16.54
N THR A 203 12.32 1.17 16.16
CA THR A 203 13.66 1.20 15.57
C THR A 203 13.65 1.86 14.18
N ILE A 204 12.70 1.50 13.32
CA ILE A 204 12.52 2.13 12.00
C ILE A 204 12.33 3.65 12.16
N ALA A 205 11.45 4.07 13.08
CA ALA A 205 11.18 5.48 13.31
C ALA A 205 12.42 6.23 13.86
N ALA A 206 13.15 5.60 14.78
CA ALA A 206 14.38 6.17 15.32
C ALA A 206 15.48 6.32 14.25
N LEU A 207 15.65 5.32 13.39
CA LEU A 207 16.59 5.37 12.27
C LEU A 207 16.21 6.46 11.27
N ALA A 208 14.93 6.52 10.87
CA ALA A 208 14.46 7.56 9.97
C ALA A 208 14.71 8.97 10.55
N GLY A 209 14.39 9.18 11.84
CA GLY A 209 14.67 10.43 12.53
C GLY A 209 16.16 10.78 12.57
N LYS A 210 17.03 9.80 12.85
CA LYS A 210 18.49 9.95 12.90
C LYS A 210 19.07 10.43 11.57
N TYR A 211 18.55 9.93 10.46
CA TYR A 211 19.07 10.23 9.11
C TYR A 211 18.22 11.24 8.34
N GLY A 212 17.16 11.78 8.94
CA GLY A 212 16.27 12.76 8.30
C GLY A 212 15.49 12.18 7.12
N ALA A 213 15.17 10.89 7.18
CA ALA A 213 14.41 10.20 6.15
C ALA A 213 12.89 10.28 6.40
N THR A 214 12.11 10.29 5.33
CA THR A 214 10.65 10.21 5.38
C THR A 214 10.21 8.75 5.40
N LEU A 215 9.20 8.43 6.21
CA LEU A 215 8.53 7.13 6.18
C LEU A 215 7.18 7.25 5.46
N ILE A 216 6.91 6.34 4.53
CA ILE A 216 5.57 6.11 3.98
C ILE A 216 5.16 4.71 4.39
N VAL A 217 4.04 4.61 5.10
CA VAL A 217 3.52 3.34 5.60
C VAL A 217 2.18 3.07 4.94
N ASP A 218 2.10 1.96 4.19
CA ASP A 218 0.84 1.48 3.63
C ASP A 218 0.13 0.59 4.65
N GLU A 219 -0.95 1.09 5.21
CA GLU A 219 -1.74 0.43 6.25
C GLU A 219 -3.08 -0.10 5.73
N LEU A 220 -3.17 -0.45 4.44
CA LEU A 220 -4.41 -0.93 3.83
C LEU A 220 -5.09 -2.03 4.66
N TYR A 221 -4.29 -2.94 5.22
CA TYR A 221 -4.79 -4.11 5.96
C TYR A 221 -4.78 -3.94 7.48
N SER A 222 -4.49 -2.75 8.02
CA SER A 222 -4.37 -2.53 9.46
C SER A 222 -5.62 -2.91 10.27
N ARG A 223 -6.78 -2.97 9.62
CA ARG A 223 -8.07 -3.37 10.24
C ARG A 223 -8.55 -4.76 9.84
N GLN A 224 -7.70 -5.54 9.21
CA GLN A 224 -7.98 -6.92 8.78
C GLN A 224 -7.06 -7.91 9.50
N VAL A 225 -6.69 -7.59 10.72
CA VAL A 225 -5.90 -8.47 11.61
C VAL A 225 -6.88 -9.31 12.41
N PHE A 226 -6.65 -10.61 12.44
CA PHE A 226 -7.44 -11.58 13.19
C PHE A 226 -6.62 -12.05 14.39
N ASP A 227 -7.26 -12.17 15.56
CA ASP A 227 -6.67 -12.71 16.80
C ASP A 227 -6.56 -14.25 16.73
#